data_4920f85dd457e1e17ba559ddce56c70c
#
_entry.id   4920f85dd457e1e17ba559ddce56c70c
#
_cell.length_a   1.000
_cell.length_b   1.000
_cell.length_c   1.000
_cell.angle_alpha   90.00
_cell.angle_beta   90.00
_cell.angle_gamma   90.00
#
_symmetry.space_group_name_H-M   'P 1'
#
loop_
_entity.id
_entity.type
_entity.pdbx_description
1 polymer ?
#
loop_
_entity_poly.entity_id
_entity_poly.type
_entity_poly.pdbx_seq_one_letter_code
_entity_poly.pdbx_strand_id
1 'polypeptide(L)' 'MGNIVARARGGRAQLIDTRAGVIQTFGVDVASAMIQGDEVVVNLTSGKTQIYRFNASGRTVFGPVRTY' A
#
# COMPACT_ATOMS: atom_id res chain seq x y z
N MET A 1 3.41 -1.84 -17.35
CA MET A 1 3.26 -2.31 -16.21
C MET A 1 2.65 -1.32 -15.33
N GLY A 2 2.53 -0.41 -15.14
CA GLY A 2 2.06 0.56 -14.23
C GLY A 2 0.58 0.60 -13.96
N ASN A 3 -0.10 -0.51 -14.01
CA ASN A 3 -1.53 -0.53 -13.77
C ASN A 3 -1.88 -0.89 -12.32
N ILE A 4 -0.95 -0.63 -11.42
CA ILE A 4 -1.15 -0.90 -10.01
C ILE A 4 -1.25 0.42 -9.29
N VAL A 5 -2.28 0.57 -8.47
CA VAL A 5 -2.51 1.77 -7.67
C VAL A 5 -2.72 1.37 -6.22
N ALA A 6 -2.47 2.31 -5.33
CA ALA A 6 -2.73 2.12 -3.92
C ALA A 6 -3.82 3.08 -3.48
N ARG A 7 -4.63 2.63 -2.53
CA ARG A 7 -5.66 3.49 -1.93
C ARG A 7 -5.93 3.07 -0.50
N ALA A 8 -6.56 3.96 0.25
CA ALA A 8 -7.07 3.64 1.58
C ALA A 8 -8.58 3.40 1.49
N ARG A 9 -9.03 2.33 2.13
CA ARG A 9 -10.46 2.03 2.19
C ARG A 9 -10.77 1.31 3.49
N GLY A 10 -11.74 1.82 4.21
CA GLY A 10 -12.18 1.19 5.45
C GLY A 10 -11.08 1.12 6.50
N GLY A 11 -10.17 2.08 6.52
CA GLY A 11 -9.05 2.08 7.45
C GLY A 11 -7.92 1.14 7.06
N ARG A 12 -7.95 0.59 5.85
CA ARG A 12 -6.93 -0.31 5.36
C ARG A 12 -6.32 0.21 4.07
N ALA A 13 -5.07 -0.17 3.80
CA ALA A 13 -4.44 0.12 2.52
C ALA A 13 -4.72 -1.04 1.56
N GLN A 14 -5.00 -0.72 0.31
CA GLN A 14 -5.23 -1.72 -0.71
C GLN A 14 -4.34 -1.44 -1.91
N LEU A 15 -3.70 -2.48 -2.43
CA LEU A 15 -3.08 -2.46 -3.73
C LEU A 15 -4.05 -3.05 -4.74
N ILE A 16 -4.23 -2.35 -5.83
CA ILE A 16 -5.24 -2.71 -6.83
C ILE A 16 -4.58 -2.75 -8.20
N ASP A 17 -4.76 -3.87 -8.87
CA ASP A 17 -4.44 -3.98 -10.28
C ASP A 17 -5.70 -3.52 -11.02
N THR A 18 -5.58 -2.50 -11.86
CA THR A 18 -6.75 -1.93 -12.54
C THR A 18 -7.44 -2.92 -13.47
N ARG A 19 -6.79 -4.05 -13.77
CA ARG A 19 -7.41 -5.09 -14.58
C ARG A 19 -7.93 -6.25 -13.74
N ALA A 20 -7.18 -6.67 -12.75
CA ALA A 20 -7.48 -7.89 -12.00
C ALA A 20 -8.18 -7.62 -10.66
N GLY A 21 -8.20 -6.39 -10.19
CA GLY A 21 -8.83 -6.05 -8.92
C GLY A 21 -7.85 -6.00 -7.77
N VAL A 22 -8.34 -6.18 -6.56
CA VAL A 22 -7.53 -6.03 -5.36
C VAL A 22 -6.47 -7.13 -5.29
N ILE A 23 -5.20 -6.72 -5.19
CA ILE A 23 -4.10 -7.65 -5.02
C ILE A 23 -3.95 -8.01 -3.56
N GLN A 24 -3.94 -7.01 -2.69
CA GLN A 24 -3.68 -7.22 -1.27
C GLN A 24 -4.25 -6.08 -0.47
N THR A 25 -4.77 -6.41 0.71
CA THR A 25 -5.25 -5.44 1.69
C THR A 25 -4.39 -5.57 2.93
N PHE A 26 -3.91 -4.45 3.46
CA PHE A 26 -2.98 -4.48 4.60
C PHE A 26 -3.08 -3.19 5.41
N GLY A 27 -2.47 -3.23 6.59
CA GLY A 27 -2.42 -2.08 7.48
C GLY A 27 -3.69 -1.92 8.32
N VAL A 28 -3.63 -1.03 9.29
CA VAL A 28 -4.78 -0.64 10.13
C VAL A 28 -4.73 0.85 10.33
N ASP A 29 -5.90 1.45 10.54
CA ASP A 29 -6.03 2.90 10.78
C ASP A 29 -5.37 3.71 9.68
N VAL A 30 -5.50 3.28 8.44
CA VAL A 30 -4.89 3.91 7.29
C VAL A 30 -5.75 5.08 6.83
N ALA A 31 -5.14 6.26 6.73
CA ALA A 31 -5.80 7.45 6.21
C ALA A 31 -5.61 7.59 4.71
N SER A 32 -4.43 7.26 4.21
CA SER A 32 -4.15 7.33 2.78
C SER A 32 -3.02 6.38 2.42
N ALA A 33 -2.94 6.04 1.14
CA ALA A 33 -1.88 5.17 0.64
C ALA A 33 -1.54 5.58 -0.78
N MET A 34 -0.25 5.46 -1.13
CA MET A 34 0.19 5.77 -2.48
C MET A 34 1.39 4.92 -2.83
N ILE A 35 1.61 4.69 -4.11
CA ILE A 35 2.78 3.99 -4.60
C ILE A 35 3.83 5.02 -5.00
N GLN A 36 5.08 4.74 -4.63
CA GLN A 36 6.19 5.59 -4.96
C GLN A 36 7.36 4.68 -5.34
N GLY A 37 7.56 4.46 -6.62
CA GLY A 37 8.54 3.50 -7.12
C GLY A 37 8.14 2.07 -6.76
N ASP A 38 8.98 1.39 -6.01
CA ASP A 38 8.71 0.03 -5.54
C ASP A 38 8.25 0.01 -4.08
N GLU A 39 7.84 1.18 -3.56
CA GLU A 39 7.39 1.30 -2.17
C GLU A 39 5.95 1.77 -2.13
N VAL A 40 5.27 1.39 -1.07
CA VAL A 40 3.92 1.87 -0.78
C VAL A 40 4.01 2.73 0.46
N VAL A 41 3.62 3.99 0.33
CA VAL A 41 3.63 4.94 1.43
C VAL A 41 2.24 4.98 2.03
N VAL A 42 2.15 4.66 3.31
CA VAL A 42 0.88 4.56 4.01
C VAL A 42 0.88 5.59 5.14
N ASN A 43 -0.07 6.50 5.10
CA ASN A 43 -0.24 7.47 6.16
C ASN A 43 -1.36 7.01 7.08
N LEU A 44 -1.08 6.98 8.37
CA LEU A 44 -2.03 6.51 9.37
C LEU A 44 -2.81 7.67 9.95
N THR A 45 -3.98 7.38 10.49
CA THR A 45 -4.81 8.39 11.13
C THR A 45 -4.14 8.99 12.37
N SER A 46 -3.19 8.26 12.95
CA SER A 46 -2.43 8.77 14.11
C SER A 46 -1.36 9.79 13.72
N GLY A 47 -1.15 10.02 12.44
CA GLY A 47 -0.12 10.93 11.97
C GLY A 47 1.20 10.25 11.61
N LYS A 48 1.33 8.97 11.88
CA LYS A 48 2.53 8.22 11.50
C LYS A 48 2.47 7.81 10.05
N THR A 49 3.64 7.59 9.46
CA THR A 49 3.77 7.14 8.09
C THR A 49 4.55 5.84 8.08
N GLN A 50 4.04 4.85 7.38
CA GLN A 50 4.69 3.56 7.23
C GLN A 50 5.07 3.35 5.78
N ILE A 51 6.25 2.76 5.55
CA ILE A 51 6.73 2.45 4.22
C ILE A 51 6.74 0.93 4.08
N TYR A 52 6.04 0.44 3.08
CA TYR A 52 6.04 -0.97 2.72
C TYR A 52 6.77 -1.16 1.41
N ARG A 53 7.26 -2.37 1.16
CA ARG A 53 7.87 -2.71 -0.12
C ARG A 53 6.90 -3.54 -0.93
N PHE A 54 6.86 -3.26 -2.22
CA PHE A 54 6.01 -4.00 -3.15
C PHE A 54 6.91 -4.78 -4.10
N ASN A 55 6.70 -6.09 -4.15
CA ASN A 55 7.41 -6.95 -5.10
C ASN A 55 6.49 -7.16 -6.30
N ALA A 56 6.82 -6.52 -7.41
CA ALA A 56 6.00 -6.60 -8.61
C ALA A 56 6.00 -8.01 -9.21
N SER A 57 7.11 -8.75 -9.09
CA SER A 57 7.17 -10.10 -9.61
C SER A 57 6.23 -11.03 -8.86
N GLY A 58 6.24 -10.98 -7.56
CA GLY A 58 5.38 -11.80 -6.72
C GLY A 58 4.03 -11.16 -6.46
N ARG A 59 3.87 -9.89 -6.83
CA ARG A 59 2.66 -9.12 -6.58
C ARG A 59 2.27 -9.14 -5.10
N THR A 60 3.27 -8.98 -4.24
CA THR A 60 3.08 -9.02 -2.80
C THR A 60 3.64 -7.76 -2.15
N VAL A 61 3.09 -7.45 -1.00
CA VAL A 61 3.53 -6.33 -0.18
C VAL A 61 4.05 -6.88 1.13
N PHE A 62 5.14 -6.35 1.62
CA PHE A 62 5.66 -6.74 2.90
C PHE A 62 6.17 -5.51 3.66
N GLY A 63 6.18 -5.63 4.96
CA GLY A 63 6.60 -4.55 5.83
C GLY A 63 5.67 -4.41 7.03
N PRO A 64 5.68 -3.24 7.63
CA PRO A 64 6.39 -2.04 7.18
C PRO A 64 7.90 -2.18 7.35
N VAL A 65 8.65 -1.66 6.39
CA VAL A 65 10.11 -1.67 6.47
C VAL A 65 10.63 -0.45 7.19
N ARG A 66 9.83 0.61 7.25
CA ARG A 66 10.14 1.81 8.02
C ARG A 66 8.85 2.40 8.57
N THR A 67 8.95 3.09 9.69
CA THR A 67 7.84 3.85 10.26
C THR A 67 8.39 5.19 10.74
N TYR A 68 7.71 6.25 10.35
CA TYR A 68 8.10 7.61 10.74
C TYR A 68 7.13 8.22 11.74
#